data_59a94380a82d217487b1d35d7c59d5a0
#
_entry.id   59a94380a82d217487b1d35d7c59d5a0
#
_cell.length_a   1.000
_cell.length_b   1.000
_cell.length_c   1.000
_cell.angle_alpha   90.00
_cell.angle_beta   90.00
_cell.angle_gamma   90.00
#
_symmetry.space_group_name_H-M   'P 1'
#
loop_
_entity.id
_entity.type
_entity.pdbx_description
1 polymer ?
#
loop_
_entity_poly.entity_id
_entity_poly.type
_entity_poly.pdbx_seq_one_letter_code
_entity_poly.pdbx_strand_id
1 'polypeptide(L)'
;MVLLHLEILSELKHNQQRTTQLKTWVFASCNSTDKLLPPLLTRFRDIHFKPYTEEEFVEIVVNVLDREEGVDRDIALLIADGVYNRLKSSNIRECVRIARLAKNDSIQVNRIMDTFAKYGGGLHREQRLQRKQGQ
;
A
#
# COMPACT_ATOMS: atom_id res chain seq x y z
N MET A 1 -3.77 8.91 -2.52
CA MET A 1 -4.13 9.66 -1.29
C MET A 1 -5.00 10.83 -1.67
N VAL A 2 -6.07 11.03 -0.99
CA VAL A 2 -7.07 12.06 -1.31
C VAL A 2 -7.22 12.97 -0.10
N LEU A 3 -7.15 14.27 -0.31
CA LEU A 3 -7.26 15.27 0.76
C LEU A 3 -8.64 15.92 0.71
N LEU A 4 -9.38 15.88 1.80
CA LEU A 4 -10.69 16.50 1.91
C LEU A 4 -10.71 17.56 3.00
N HIS A 5 -11.26 18.73 2.67
CA HIS A 5 -11.74 19.69 3.65
C HIS A 5 -13.25 19.51 3.76
N LEU A 6 -13.72 18.94 4.86
CA LEU A 6 -15.14 18.70 5.12
C LEU A 6 -15.68 19.74 6.10
N GLU A 7 -16.60 20.58 5.64
CA GLU A 7 -17.50 21.31 6.55
C GLU A 7 -18.67 20.40 6.85
N ILE A 8 -18.73 19.86 8.05
CA ILE A 8 -19.89 19.08 8.50
C ILE A 8 -20.91 20.01 9.09
N LEU A 9 -22.00 20.25 8.37
CA LEU A 9 -23.21 20.84 8.91
C LEU A 9 -24.05 19.71 9.52
N SER A 10 -24.06 19.56 10.84
CA SER A 10 -24.96 18.63 11.51
C SER A 10 -26.29 19.33 11.77
N GLU A 11 -27.34 18.96 11.05
CA GLU A 11 -28.69 19.32 11.38
C GLU A 11 -29.19 18.42 12.53
N LEU A 12 -29.21 18.96 13.73
CA LEU A 12 -29.94 18.36 14.85
C LEU A 12 -31.42 18.80 14.78
N LYS A 13 -32.31 17.84 14.60
CA LYS A 13 -33.73 18.01 14.77
C LYS A 13 -34.01 18.43 16.22
N HIS A 14 -34.29 19.64 16.43
CA HIS A 14 -35.03 20.39 17.43
C HIS A 14 -34.38 21.72 17.72
N ASN A 15 -34.83 22.75 17.01
CA ASN A 15 -34.82 24.19 17.33
C ASN A 15 -33.61 24.84 18.04
N GLN A 16 -32.41 24.26 17.94
CA GLN A 16 -31.18 24.97 18.26
C GLN A 16 -30.15 24.65 17.17
N GLN A 17 -30.06 25.52 16.17
CA GLN A 17 -28.95 25.53 15.23
C GLN A 17 -27.64 25.92 15.99
N ARG A 18 -26.88 24.93 16.43
CA ARG A 18 -25.49 25.13 16.81
C ARG A 18 -24.66 24.84 15.57
N THR A 19 -24.28 25.88 14.86
CA THR A 19 -23.28 25.79 13.79
C THR A 19 -21.91 25.66 14.43
N THR A 20 -21.38 24.46 14.49
CA THR A 20 -19.98 24.25 14.93
C THR A 20 -19.13 24.18 13.68
N GLN A 21 -18.30 25.17 13.42
CA GLN A 21 -17.26 25.10 12.38
C GLN A 21 -16.15 24.19 12.85
N LEU A 22 -16.15 22.96 12.36
CA LEU A 22 -15.05 22.02 12.57
C LEU A 22 -14.01 22.23 11.45
N LYS A 23 -12.84 22.76 11.80
CA LYS A 23 -11.67 22.76 10.90
C LYS A 23 -11.02 21.38 10.94
N THR A 24 -11.53 20.47 10.14
CA THR A 24 -11.05 19.10 10.10
C THR A 24 -10.48 18.78 8.72
N TRP A 25 -9.29 18.19 8.69
CA TRP A 25 -8.68 17.65 7.48
C TRP A 25 -8.93 16.15 7.43
N VAL A 26 -9.46 15.67 6.33
CA VAL A 26 -9.70 14.24 6.11
C VAL A 26 -8.78 13.74 5.00
N PHE A 27 -7.98 12.74 5.31
CA PHE A 27 -7.13 12.05 4.36
C PHE A 27 -7.68 10.65 4.14
N ALA A 28 -7.87 10.28 2.88
CA ALA A 28 -8.32 8.95 2.51
C ALA A 28 -7.43 8.38 1.40
N SER A 29 -7.27 7.08 1.35
CA SER A 29 -6.55 6.39 0.28
C SER A 29 -7.43 5.29 -0.32
N CYS A 30 -7.35 5.13 -1.62
CA CYS A 30 -8.03 4.07 -2.34
C CYS A 30 -7.19 3.63 -3.55
N ASN A 31 -7.43 2.41 -4.03
CA ASN A 31 -6.77 1.89 -5.22
C ASN A 31 -7.50 2.27 -6.51
N SER A 32 -8.77 2.64 -6.44
CA SER A 32 -9.59 3.10 -7.57
C SER A 32 -10.66 4.06 -7.09
N THR A 33 -10.93 5.07 -7.89
CA THR A 33 -11.99 6.05 -7.67
C THR A 33 -13.32 5.68 -8.34
N ASP A 34 -13.35 4.61 -9.15
CA ASP A 34 -14.50 4.24 -10.00
C ASP A 34 -15.77 3.94 -9.21
N LYS A 35 -15.63 3.54 -7.95
CA LYS A 35 -16.75 3.22 -7.06
C LYS A 35 -17.13 4.35 -6.11
N LEU A 36 -16.43 5.47 -6.19
CA LEU A 36 -16.72 6.63 -5.35
C LEU A 36 -17.85 7.45 -5.96
N LEU A 37 -18.75 7.95 -5.09
CA LEU A 37 -19.84 8.80 -5.52
C LEU A 37 -19.32 10.13 -6.09
N PRO A 38 -19.84 10.62 -7.22
CA PRO A 38 -19.41 11.87 -7.83
C PRO A 38 -19.42 13.08 -6.87
N PRO A 39 -20.40 13.26 -5.97
CA PRO A 39 -20.37 14.35 -5.00
C PRO A 39 -19.21 14.26 -4.00
N LEU A 40 -18.69 13.07 -3.76
CA LEU A 40 -17.52 12.87 -2.92
C LEU A 40 -16.25 13.30 -3.67
N LEU A 41 -16.09 12.86 -4.92
CA LEU A 41 -14.95 13.19 -5.77
C LEU A 41 -14.77 14.70 -5.96
N THR A 42 -15.87 15.46 -6.11
CA THR A 42 -15.79 16.92 -6.28
C THR A 42 -15.31 17.66 -5.03
N ARG A 43 -15.38 17.03 -3.86
CA ARG A 43 -14.95 17.60 -2.57
C ARG A 43 -13.55 17.18 -2.18
N PHE A 44 -12.98 16.19 -2.85
CA PHE A 44 -11.61 15.71 -2.63
C PHE A 44 -10.64 16.33 -3.62
N ARG A 45 -9.42 16.58 -3.18
CA ARG A 45 -8.31 16.87 -4.07
C ARG A 45 -7.57 15.58 -4.35
N ASP A 46 -7.64 15.12 -5.58
CA ASP A 46 -6.96 13.90 -6.02
C ASP A 46 -5.46 14.10 -6.09
N ILE A 47 -4.74 13.17 -5.48
CA ILE A 47 -3.30 13.04 -5.64
C ILE A 47 -3.02 11.62 -6.11
N HIS A 48 -2.59 11.47 -7.35
CA HIS A 48 -2.21 10.20 -7.92
C HIS A 48 -0.76 9.85 -7.59
N PHE A 49 -0.57 8.68 -6.96
CA PHE A 49 0.74 8.10 -6.78
C PHE A 49 1.03 7.12 -7.90
N LYS A 50 2.13 7.34 -8.60
CA LYS A 50 2.63 6.39 -9.59
C LYS A 50 3.21 5.17 -8.86
N PRO A 51 3.18 3.97 -9.48
CA PRO A 51 3.96 2.84 -9.00
C PRO A 51 5.44 3.22 -8.91
N TYR A 52 6.14 2.67 -7.93
CA TYR A 52 7.58 2.86 -7.80
C TYR A 52 8.32 2.28 -8.99
N THR A 53 9.40 2.95 -9.43
CA THR A 53 10.40 2.33 -10.28
C THR A 53 11.16 1.26 -9.49
N GLU A 54 11.95 0.43 -10.17
CA GLU A 54 12.75 -0.59 -9.50
C GLU A 54 13.75 0.03 -8.52
N GLU A 55 14.43 1.09 -8.94
CA GLU A 55 15.42 1.78 -8.12
C GLU A 55 14.77 2.40 -6.87
N GLU A 56 13.64 3.10 -7.05
CA GLU A 56 12.88 3.68 -5.95
C GLU A 56 12.39 2.61 -4.97
N PHE A 57 11.89 1.49 -5.50
CA PHE A 57 11.42 0.38 -4.69
C PHE A 57 12.55 -0.22 -3.85
N VAL A 58 13.70 -0.51 -4.47
CA VAL A 58 14.88 -1.07 -3.77
C VAL A 58 15.36 -0.12 -2.68
N GLU A 59 15.49 1.17 -2.99
CA GLU A 59 15.92 2.18 -2.02
C GLU A 59 14.97 2.24 -0.81
N ILE A 60 13.67 2.28 -1.05
CA ILE A 60 12.66 2.32 0.02
C ILE A 60 12.72 1.05 0.87
N VAL A 61 12.78 -0.13 0.24
CA VAL A 61 12.84 -1.42 0.95
C VAL A 61 14.08 -1.50 1.83
N VAL A 62 15.26 -1.16 1.30
CA VAL A 62 16.51 -1.18 2.08
C VAL A 62 16.40 -0.26 3.30
N ASN A 63 15.90 0.96 3.10
CA ASN A 63 15.75 1.92 4.19
C ASN A 63 14.74 1.45 5.26
N VAL A 64 13.63 0.84 4.84
CA VAL A 64 12.60 0.34 5.77
C VAL A 64 13.13 -0.87 6.54
N LEU A 65 13.77 -1.83 5.87
CA LEU A 65 14.26 -3.05 6.50
C LEU A 65 15.44 -2.77 7.46
N ASP A 66 16.32 -1.85 7.13
CA ASP A 66 17.39 -1.42 8.02
C ASP A 66 16.84 -0.75 9.29
N ARG A 67 15.95 0.24 9.12
CA ARG A 67 15.45 1.06 10.24
C ARG A 67 14.47 0.34 11.14
N GLU A 68 13.55 -0.43 10.58
CA GLU A 68 12.43 -1.01 11.34
C GLU A 68 12.69 -2.45 11.77
N GLU A 69 13.46 -3.21 10.99
CA GLU A 69 13.67 -4.63 11.24
C GLU A 69 15.14 -4.97 11.57
N GLY A 70 16.06 -4.00 11.46
CA GLY A 70 17.48 -4.22 11.72
C GLY A 70 18.13 -5.24 10.79
N VAL A 71 17.68 -5.30 9.54
CA VAL A 71 18.15 -6.26 8.53
C VAL A 71 19.42 -5.74 7.89
N ASP A 72 20.42 -6.63 7.74
CA ASP A 72 21.65 -6.31 7.03
C ASP A 72 21.37 -5.86 5.59
N ARG A 73 22.13 -4.85 5.13
CA ARG A 73 21.90 -4.23 3.83
C ARG A 73 21.91 -5.23 2.67
N ASP A 74 22.82 -6.21 2.70
CA ASP A 74 22.94 -7.24 1.64
C ASP A 74 21.70 -8.14 1.60
N ILE A 75 21.16 -8.47 2.77
CA ILE A 75 19.91 -9.24 2.90
C ILE A 75 18.72 -8.41 2.45
N ALA A 76 18.69 -7.12 2.80
CA ALA A 76 17.63 -6.22 2.36
C ALA A 76 17.60 -6.06 0.84
N LEU A 77 18.78 -5.94 0.20
CA LEU A 77 18.90 -5.92 -1.27
C LEU A 77 18.42 -7.23 -1.90
N LEU A 78 18.80 -8.38 -1.34
CA LEU A 78 18.36 -9.69 -1.81
C LEU A 78 16.83 -9.84 -1.73
N ILE A 79 16.22 -9.35 -0.64
CA ILE A 79 14.77 -9.36 -0.47
C ILE A 79 14.11 -8.43 -1.48
N ALA A 80 14.61 -7.22 -1.67
CA ALA A 80 14.05 -6.25 -2.60
C ALA A 80 14.05 -6.77 -4.04
N ASP A 81 15.20 -7.27 -4.50
CA ASP A 81 15.35 -7.87 -5.83
C ASP A 81 14.42 -9.08 -6.01
N GLY A 82 14.40 -9.99 -5.03
CA GLY A 82 13.54 -11.16 -5.09
C GLY A 82 12.05 -10.83 -5.16
N VAL A 83 11.57 -9.85 -4.38
CA VAL A 83 10.16 -9.45 -4.41
C VAL A 83 9.84 -8.75 -5.73
N TYR A 84 10.67 -7.83 -6.18
CA TYR A 84 10.41 -7.10 -7.41
C TYR A 84 10.51 -7.98 -8.65
N ASN A 85 11.62 -8.71 -8.80
CA ASN A 85 11.95 -9.45 -10.02
C ASN A 85 11.41 -10.88 -10.06
N ARG A 86 11.37 -11.62 -8.94
CA ARG A 86 10.86 -13.00 -8.90
C ARG A 86 9.37 -13.08 -8.58
N LEU A 87 8.89 -12.33 -7.59
CA LEU A 87 7.48 -12.32 -7.22
C LEU A 87 6.66 -11.33 -8.04
N LYS A 88 7.31 -10.48 -8.86
CA LYS A 88 6.65 -9.43 -9.67
C LYS A 88 5.73 -8.54 -8.84
N SER A 89 6.19 -8.17 -7.66
CA SER A 89 5.48 -7.38 -6.68
C SER A 89 6.27 -6.13 -6.29
N SER A 90 5.58 -5.03 -6.10
CA SER A 90 6.13 -3.80 -5.52
C SER A 90 5.57 -3.53 -4.12
N ASN A 91 5.18 -4.59 -3.41
CA ASN A 91 4.57 -4.49 -2.10
C ASN A 91 5.63 -4.55 -0.98
N ILE A 92 5.92 -3.42 -0.38
CA ILE A 92 6.90 -3.29 0.72
C ILE A 92 6.54 -4.19 1.91
N ARG A 93 5.24 -4.41 2.20
CA ARG A 93 4.80 -5.29 3.30
C ARG A 93 5.23 -6.74 3.11
N GLU A 94 5.37 -7.19 1.87
CA GLU A 94 5.91 -8.52 1.57
C GLU A 94 7.38 -8.60 1.91
N CYS A 95 8.15 -7.57 1.60
CA CYS A 95 9.55 -7.48 1.99
C CYS A 95 9.73 -7.57 3.50
N VAL A 96 8.95 -6.81 4.26
CA VAL A 96 8.96 -6.85 5.73
C VAL A 96 8.59 -8.25 6.26
N ARG A 97 7.56 -8.88 5.67
CA ARG A 97 7.16 -10.24 6.05
C ARG A 97 8.27 -11.25 5.82
N ILE A 98 8.93 -11.19 4.66
CA ILE A 98 10.03 -12.09 4.31
C ILE A 98 11.22 -11.85 5.24
N ALA A 99 11.56 -10.59 5.52
CA ALA A 99 12.62 -10.23 6.44
C ALA A 99 12.42 -10.82 7.83
N ARG A 100 11.22 -10.68 8.38
CA ARG A 100 10.85 -11.26 9.70
C ARG A 100 10.95 -12.79 9.74
N LEU A 101 10.59 -13.44 8.65
CA LEU A 101 10.66 -14.90 8.55
C LEU A 101 12.10 -15.39 8.37
N ALA A 102 12.91 -14.66 7.60
CA ALA A 102 14.26 -15.06 7.23
C ALA A 102 15.30 -14.80 8.32
N LYS A 103 15.06 -13.86 9.26
CA LYS A 103 15.94 -13.55 10.39
C LYS A 103 17.42 -13.31 9.98
N ASN A 104 17.62 -12.48 8.98
CA ASN A 104 18.98 -12.17 8.42
C ASN A 104 19.71 -13.38 7.81
N ASP A 105 19.01 -14.43 7.41
CA ASP A 105 19.62 -15.60 6.76
C ASP A 105 19.28 -15.61 5.26
N SER A 106 20.29 -15.46 4.41
CA SER A 106 20.16 -15.43 2.95
C SER A 106 19.60 -16.75 2.37
N ILE A 107 19.90 -17.89 3.00
CA ILE A 107 19.40 -19.20 2.58
C ILE A 107 17.90 -19.26 2.85
N GLN A 108 17.47 -18.77 4.00
CA GLN A 108 16.04 -18.71 4.33
C GLN A 108 15.28 -17.75 3.42
N VAL A 109 15.86 -16.60 3.07
CA VAL A 109 15.26 -15.68 2.09
C VAL A 109 14.95 -16.42 0.80
N ASN A 110 15.91 -17.14 0.22
CA ASN A 110 15.73 -17.86 -1.03
C ASN A 110 14.67 -18.96 -0.93
N ARG A 111 14.65 -19.74 0.17
CA ARG A 111 13.60 -20.77 0.40
C ARG A 111 12.21 -20.18 0.52
N ILE A 112 12.07 -19.04 1.20
CA ILE A 112 10.79 -18.34 1.34
C ILE A 112 10.35 -17.80 -0.01
N MET A 113 11.27 -17.21 -0.79
CA MET A 113 10.99 -16.72 -2.15
C MET A 113 10.51 -17.85 -3.07
N ASP A 114 11.18 -19.01 -3.04
CA ASP A 114 10.77 -20.19 -3.83
C ASP A 114 9.38 -20.66 -3.45
N THR A 115 9.09 -20.68 -2.14
CA THR A 115 7.78 -21.07 -1.63
C THR A 115 6.71 -20.07 -2.06
N PHE A 116 6.97 -18.77 -1.98
CA PHE A 116 6.03 -17.73 -2.39
C PHE A 116 5.83 -17.72 -3.91
N ALA A 117 6.87 -17.93 -4.69
CA ALA A 117 6.77 -18.05 -6.14
C ALA A 117 5.90 -19.26 -6.54
N LYS A 118 6.06 -20.39 -5.84
CA LYS A 118 5.35 -21.63 -6.15
C LYS A 118 3.91 -21.65 -5.63
N TYR A 119 3.69 -21.15 -4.42
CA TYR A 119 2.42 -21.29 -3.70
C TYR A 119 1.76 -19.95 -3.35
N GLY A 120 2.43 -18.84 -3.61
CA GLY A 120 2.00 -17.49 -3.26
C GLY A 120 0.77 -17.04 -4.02
N GLY A 121 -0.36 -17.62 -3.70
CA GLY A 121 -1.65 -17.26 -4.27
C GLY A 121 -2.18 -15.88 -3.89
N GLY A 122 -1.46 -15.10 -3.07
CA GLY A 122 -1.88 -13.77 -2.63
C GLY A 122 -1.85 -12.72 -3.74
N LEU A 123 -0.81 -12.73 -4.54
CA LEU A 123 -0.60 -11.75 -5.62
C LEU A 123 -1.45 -12.04 -6.87
N HIS A 124 -1.72 -13.31 -7.16
CA HIS A 124 -2.61 -13.69 -8.28
C HIS A 124 -4.10 -13.42 -8.00
N ARG A 125 -4.51 -13.13 -6.78
CA ARG A 125 -5.91 -12.84 -6.48
C ARG A 125 -6.33 -11.48 -7.04
N GLU A 126 -5.49 -10.45 -6.96
CA GLU A 126 -5.78 -9.13 -7.54
C GLU A 126 -5.74 -9.17 -9.06
N GLN A 127 -4.75 -9.85 -9.65
CA GLN A 127 -4.68 -10.02 -11.11
C GLN A 127 -5.79 -10.89 -11.68
N ARG A 128 -6.28 -11.91 -10.94
CA ARG A 128 -7.44 -12.70 -11.35
C ARG A 128 -8.75 -11.92 -11.28
N LEU A 129 -8.87 -11.00 -10.33
CA LEU A 129 -10.05 -10.14 -10.23
C LEU A 129 -10.08 -9.13 -11.39
N GLN A 130 -8.94 -8.59 -11.79
CA GLN A 130 -8.86 -7.68 -12.93
C GLN A 130 -9.14 -8.37 -14.27
N ARG A 131 -8.70 -9.63 -14.47
CA ARG A 131 -9.02 -10.41 -15.68
C ARG A 131 -10.49 -10.81 -15.81
N LYS A 132 -11.21 -10.96 -14.70
CA LYS A 132 -12.65 -11.26 -14.71
C LYS A 132 -13.55 -10.05 -14.92
N GLN A 133 -13.02 -8.83 -14.80
CA GLN A 133 -13.75 -7.58 -15.04
C GLN A 133 -13.54 -7.02 -16.45
N GLY A 134 -12.70 -7.64 -17.26
CA GLY A 134 -12.39 -7.24 -18.64
C GLY A 134 -13.02 -8.13 -19.73
N GLN A 135 -14.03 -8.94 -19.37
CA GLN A 135 -14.85 -9.70 -20.34
C GLN A 135 -16.31 -9.29 -20.27
#